data_5d14fdabc42a390a6833f56ee11fffa9
#
_entry.id   5d14fdabc42a390a6833f56ee11fffa9
#
_cell.length_a   1.000
_cell.length_b   1.000
_cell.length_c   1.000
_cell.angle_alpha   90.00
_cell.angle_beta   90.00
_cell.angle_gamma   90.00
#
_symmetry.space_group_name_H-M   'P 1'
#
loop_
_entity.id
_entity.type
_entity.pdbx_description
1 polymer ?
#
loop_
_entity_poly.entity_id
_entity_poly.type
_entity_poly.pdbx_seq_one_letter_code
_entity_poly.pdbx_strand_id
1 'polypeptide(L)'
;MKPLRLTALLVGAFLFGGGSAEVVVRTKEAVERARADREIGSAGQLVSLELHDGDGVLIARPRLIAAAGRRAELLLHDPLRPDDVRVAFRVEATREPSGDIALDYALWLPDRAVSARGKVQLTPGVEQAIALGDGQVIATWLAMPVPSAAFDAWLEAQEARRTAPKAT
;
A
#
# COMPACT_ATOMS: atom_id res chain seq x y z
N MET A 1 -14.20 31.57 4.03
CA MET A 1 -13.98 30.21 4.57
C MET A 1 -12.86 29.57 3.75
N LYS A 2 -11.67 29.37 4.36
CA LYS A 2 -10.53 28.75 3.67
C LYS A 2 -10.71 27.23 3.68
N PRO A 3 -10.58 26.52 2.55
CA PRO A 3 -10.61 25.06 2.57
C PRO A 3 -9.38 24.54 3.29
N LEU A 4 -9.60 23.76 4.34
CA LEU A 4 -8.55 23.00 5.02
C LEU A 4 -7.99 21.98 4.03
N ARG A 5 -6.77 22.17 3.57
CA ARG A 5 -6.04 21.16 2.80
C ARG A 5 -5.62 20.06 3.76
N LEU A 6 -6.45 19.02 3.86
CA LEU A 6 -6.09 17.81 4.59
C LEU A 6 -5.03 17.08 3.75
N THR A 7 -3.81 17.10 4.23
CA THR A 7 -2.68 16.40 3.61
C THR A 7 -2.91 14.90 3.71
N ALA A 8 -2.88 14.20 2.59
CA ALA A 8 -2.95 12.74 2.56
C ALA A 8 -1.84 12.15 3.43
N LEU A 9 -2.20 11.27 4.35
CA LEU A 9 -1.24 10.60 5.22
C LEU A 9 -0.54 9.51 4.43
N LEU A 10 0.71 9.75 4.12
CA LEU A 10 1.58 8.78 3.46
C LEU A 10 2.21 7.87 4.51
N VAL A 11 1.88 6.59 4.47
CA VAL A 11 2.54 5.56 5.29
C VAL A 11 3.29 4.62 4.35
N GLY A 12 4.59 4.84 4.23
CA GLY A 12 5.46 3.97 3.45
C GLY A 12 6.15 2.95 4.34
N ALA A 13 6.12 1.69 3.99
CA ALA A 13 6.91 0.65 4.63
C ALA A 13 7.87 0.04 3.61
N PHE A 14 9.15 0.01 3.96
CA PHE A 14 10.21 -0.59 3.15
C PHE A 14 10.58 -1.97 3.69
N LEU A 15 10.65 -2.95 2.81
CA LEU A 15 11.39 -4.18 3.08
C LEU A 15 12.23 -4.52 1.87
N PHE A 16 13.54 -4.39 1.99
CA PHE A 16 14.49 -4.96 1.05
C PHE A 16 14.97 -6.32 1.54
N GLY A 17 15.04 -7.27 0.63
CA GLY A 17 15.69 -8.55 0.88
C GLY A 17 17.16 -8.32 1.24
N GLY A 18 17.56 -8.76 2.44
CA GLY A 18 18.95 -8.74 2.88
C GLY A 18 19.30 -7.80 4.01
N GLY A 19 18.41 -6.94 4.47
CA GLY A 19 18.70 -6.06 5.62
C GLY A 19 17.39 -5.62 6.28
N SER A 20 17.15 -6.09 7.50
CA SER A 20 16.01 -5.66 8.31
C SER A 20 16.20 -4.21 8.73
N ALA A 21 15.66 -3.27 7.99
CA ALA A 21 15.49 -1.92 8.46
C ALA A 21 13.99 -1.62 8.51
N GLU A 22 13.50 -1.52 9.72
CA GLU A 22 12.13 -1.39 10.14
C GLU A 22 11.45 -0.12 9.68
N VAL A 23 10.24 -0.29 9.15
CA VAL A 23 9.27 0.80 9.11
C VAL A 23 7.91 0.34 9.68
N VAL A 24 7.94 -0.17 10.90
CA VAL A 24 6.71 -0.55 11.62
C VAL A 24 6.19 0.59 12.51
N VAL A 25 7.05 1.51 12.91
CA VAL A 25 6.67 2.62 13.81
C VAL A 25 5.61 3.52 13.18
N ARG A 26 5.70 3.77 11.87
CA ARG A 26 4.74 4.64 11.16
C ARG A 26 3.37 4.00 10.91
N THR A 27 3.29 2.67 10.86
CA THR A 27 2.01 1.99 10.69
C THR A 27 1.16 2.11 11.96
N LYS A 28 1.78 2.05 13.14
CA LYS A 28 1.08 2.19 14.43
C LYS A 28 0.54 3.60 14.62
N GLU A 29 1.35 4.61 14.31
CA GLU A 29 0.92 6.01 14.33
C GLU A 29 -0.19 6.30 13.30
N ALA A 30 -0.13 5.68 12.12
CA ALA A 30 -1.17 5.82 11.10
C ALA A 30 -2.49 5.16 11.52
N VAL A 31 -2.41 4.02 12.22
CA VAL A 31 -3.59 3.35 12.81
C VAL A 31 -4.18 4.19 13.93
N GLU A 32 -3.36 4.76 14.78
CA GLU A 32 -3.83 5.64 15.86
C GLU A 32 -4.45 6.92 15.31
N ARG A 33 -3.88 7.49 14.24
CA ARG A 33 -4.48 8.63 13.53
C ARG A 33 -5.76 8.24 12.80
N ALA A 34 -5.81 7.07 12.15
CA ALA A 34 -7.03 6.57 11.53
C ALA A 34 -8.12 6.24 12.58
N ARG A 35 -7.73 5.89 13.82
CA ARG A 35 -8.66 5.76 14.95
C ARG A 35 -9.14 7.13 15.44
N ALA A 36 -8.27 8.13 15.49
CA ALA A 36 -8.63 9.51 15.82
C ALA A 36 -9.52 10.14 14.74
N ASP A 37 -9.24 9.87 13.46
CA ASP A 37 -10.08 10.30 12.33
C ASP A 37 -11.47 9.62 12.30
N ARG A 38 -11.64 8.52 13.06
CA ARG A 38 -12.94 7.87 13.26
C ARG A 38 -13.95 8.79 13.97
N GLU A 39 -13.49 9.66 14.84
CA GLU A 39 -14.32 10.68 15.49
C GLU A 39 -14.76 11.78 14.49
N ILE A 40 -14.10 11.88 13.35
CA ILE A 40 -14.37 12.87 12.28
C ILE A 40 -15.14 12.26 11.10
N GLY A 41 -15.41 10.94 11.12
CA GLY A 41 -16.25 10.26 10.10
C GLY A 41 -15.56 9.92 8.77
N SER A 42 -14.23 9.93 8.69
CA SER A 42 -13.50 9.51 7.48
C SER A 42 -12.93 8.11 7.62
N ALA A 43 -13.61 7.11 7.05
CA ALA A 43 -13.06 5.77 6.89
C ALA A 43 -11.93 5.79 5.83
N GLY A 44 -10.75 5.28 6.19
CA GLY A 44 -9.64 5.05 5.27
C GLY A 44 -9.72 3.66 4.62
N GLN A 45 -8.92 3.47 3.59
CA GLN A 45 -8.69 2.16 2.98
C GLN A 45 -7.19 1.87 3.04
N LEU A 46 -6.80 0.76 3.69
CA LEU A 46 -5.46 0.22 3.50
C LEU A 46 -5.37 -0.32 2.07
N VAL A 47 -4.34 0.09 1.35
CA VAL A 47 -3.95 -0.49 0.07
C VAL A 47 -2.53 -1.01 0.21
N SER A 48 -2.36 -2.31 0.08
CA SER A 48 -1.09 -3.00 0.04
C SER A 48 -0.86 -3.53 -1.36
N LEU A 49 0.32 -3.30 -1.88
CA LEU A 49 0.73 -3.78 -3.19
C LEU A 49 2.04 -4.55 -3.02
N GLU A 50 2.12 -5.74 -3.56
CA GLU A 50 3.34 -6.54 -3.62
C GLU A 50 3.73 -6.72 -5.09
N LEU A 51 4.94 -6.30 -5.43
CA LEU A 51 5.44 -6.30 -6.80
C LEU A 51 6.55 -7.33 -6.93
N HIS A 52 6.37 -8.27 -7.85
CA HIS A 52 7.39 -9.26 -8.24
C HIS A 52 7.72 -9.12 -9.72
N ASP A 53 8.95 -9.43 -10.10
CA ASP A 53 9.29 -9.56 -11.50
C ASP A 53 8.81 -10.91 -12.09
N GLY A 54 9.05 -11.10 -13.39
CA GLY A 54 8.64 -12.33 -14.08
C GLY A 54 9.28 -13.61 -13.54
N ASP A 55 10.39 -13.50 -12.81
CA ASP A 55 11.08 -14.62 -12.16
C ASP A 55 10.62 -14.83 -10.70
N GLY A 56 9.65 -14.04 -10.25
CA GLY A 56 9.10 -14.11 -8.89
C GLY A 56 9.96 -13.40 -7.83
N VAL A 57 10.96 -12.62 -8.24
CA VAL A 57 11.79 -11.85 -7.30
C VAL A 57 11.03 -10.62 -6.84
N LEU A 58 11.01 -10.40 -5.53
CA LEU A 58 10.34 -9.25 -4.93
C LEU A 58 11.05 -7.94 -5.32
N ILE A 59 10.29 -7.04 -5.97
CA ILE A 59 10.73 -5.69 -6.31
C ILE A 59 10.47 -4.73 -5.16
N ALA A 60 9.23 -4.70 -4.66
CA ALA A 60 8.79 -3.80 -3.59
C ALA A 60 7.45 -4.23 -2.98
N ARG A 61 7.18 -3.71 -1.76
CA ARG A 61 5.89 -3.90 -1.05
C ARG A 61 5.37 -2.56 -0.53
N PRO A 62 4.93 -1.64 -1.41
CA PRO A 62 4.35 -0.39 -0.96
C PRO A 62 3.02 -0.62 -0.24
N ARG A 63 2.82 0.13 0.85
CA ARG A 63 1.58 0.11 1.65
C ARG A 63 1.22 1.53 2.01
N LEU A 64 -0.04 1.88 1.88
CA LEU A 64 -0.54 3.19 2.26
C LEU A 64 -1.98 3.11 2.76
N ILE A 65 -2.40 4.11 3.51
CA ILE A 65 -3.80 4.30 3.86
C ILE A 65 -4.29 5.51 3.07
N ALA A 66 -5.24 5.27 2.19
CA ALA A 66 -5.93 6.31 1.44
C ALA A 66 -7.23 6.68 2.16
N ALA A 67 -7.49 7.96 2.37
CA ALA A 67 -8.80 8.42 2.78
C ALA A 67 -9.81 8.16 1.65
N ALA A 68 -11.04 7.80 2.00
CA ALA A 68 -12.07 7.45 1.02
C ALA A 68 -12.28 8.56 -0.03
N GLY A 69 -12.22 8.20 -1.31
CA GLY A 69 -12.36 9.13 -2.43
C GLY A 69 -11.25 10.19 -2.53
N ARG A 70 -10.12 9.97 -1.87
CA ARG A 70 -8.95 10.85 -1.97
C ARG A 70 -7.75 10.13 -2.55
N ARG A 71 -7.03 10.88 -3.37
CA ARG A 71 -5.78 10.41 -3.95
C ARG A 71 -4.68 10.38 -2.89
N ALA A 72 -4.01 9.24 -2.80
CA ALA A 72 -2.80 9.04 -2.02
C ALA A 72 -1.63 8.71 -2.95
N GLU A 73 -0.43 9.12 -2.59
CA GLU A 73 0.77 8.90 -3.39
C GLU A 73 1.93 8.45 -2.48
N LEU A 74 2.73 7.51 -2.98
CA LEU A 74 3.92 6.99 -2.33
C LEU A 74 5.06 6.96 -3.32
N LEU A 75 6.20 7.53 -2.93
CA LEU A 75 7.47 7.44 -3.65
C LEU A 75 8.45 6.60 -2.83
N LEU A 76 8.98 5.55 -3.44
CA LEU A 76 10.05 4.76 -2.87
C LEU A 76 11.34 5.07 -3.62
N HIS A 77 12.34 5.50 -2.87
CA HIS A 77 13.66 5.85 -3.40
C HIS A 77 14.65 4.70 -3.22
N ASP A 78 15.69 4.70 -4.03
CA ASP A 78 16.80 3.77 -3.86
C ASP A 78 17.58 4.13 -2.59
N PRO A 79 17.80 3.18 -1.65
CA PRO A 79 18.50 3.47 -0.41
C PRO A 79 19.98 3.88 -0.60
N LEU A 80 20.60 3.50 -1.72
CA LEU A 80 21.98 3.85 -2.06
C LEU A 80 22.04 5.14 -2.90
N ARG A 81 20.93 5.50 -3.55
CA ARG A 81 20.80 6.70 -4.40
C ARG A 81 19.47 7.39 -4.09
N PRO A 82 19.42 8.20 -3.01
CA PRO A 82 18.18 8.78 -2.49
C PRO A 82 17.42 9.68 -3.49
N ASP A 83 18.08 10.17 -4.51
CA ASP A 83 17.47 10.99 -5.56
C ASP A 83 16.76 10.13 -6.63
N ASP A 84 17.06 8.82 -6.69
CA ASP A 84 16.49 7.92 -7.67
C ASP A 84 15.19 7.30 -7.14
N VAL A 85 14.08 7.56 -7.82
CA VAL A 85 12.80 6.93 -7.55
C VAL A 85 12.80 5.51 -8.11
N ARG A 86 12.57 4.50 -7.27
CA ARG A 86 12.41 3.11 -7.69
C ARG A 86 10.96 2.73 -7.96
N VAL A 87 10.04 3.26 -7.15
CA VAL A 87 8.61 3.03 -7.32
C VAL A 87 7.88 4.34 -7.06
N ALA A 88 7.07 4.77 -8.01
CA ALA A 88 6.04 5.78 -7.78
C ALA A 88 4.67 5.11 -7.84
N PHE A 89 3.92 5.19 -6.77
CA PHE A 89 2.61 4.57 -6.64
C PHE A 89 1.58 5.61 -6.21
N ARG A 90 0.52 5.75 -7.00
CA ARG A 90 -0.60 6.64 -6.73
C ARG A 90 -1.88 5.84 -6.78
N VAL A 91 -2.78 6.08 -5.85
CA VAL A 91 -4.06 5.40 -5.78
C VAL A 91 -5.14 6.31 -5.23
N GLU A 92 -6.35 6.14 -5.74
CA GLU A 92 -7.58 6.64 -5.17
C GLU A 92 -8.49 5.44 -4.90
N ALA A 93 -8.93 5.30 -3.65
CA ALA A 93 -9.72 4.15 -3.20
C ALA A 93 -11.14 4.60 -2.86
N THR A 94 -12.14 3.95 -3.44
CA THR A 94 -13.56 4.21 -3.19
C THR A 94 -14.25 2.92 -2.80
N ARG A 95 -15.03 2.96 -1.73
CA ARG A 95 -15.86 1.83 -1.35
C ARG A 95 -17.16 1.84 -2.15
N GLU A 96 -17.42 0.73 -2.84
CA GLU A 96 -18.62 0.54 -3.63
C GLU A 96 -19.82 0.10 -2.76
N PRO A 97 -21.06 0.31 -3.23
CA PRO A 97 -22.25 -0.19 -2.53
C PRO A 97 -22.28 -1.71 -2.35
N SER A 98 -21.61 -2.47 -3.23
CA SER A 98 -21.42 -3.93 -3.13
C SER A 98 -20.60 -4.34 -1.90
N GLY A 99 -19.84 -3.39 -1.33
CA GLY A 99 -18.86 -3.64 -0.28
C GLY A 99 -17.43 -3.79 -0.80
N ASP A 100 -17.24 -3.96 -2.10
CA ASP A 100 -15.93 -4.00 -2.74
C ASP A 100 -15.23 -2.64 -2.69
N ILE A 101 -13.94 -2.64 -2.98
CA ILE A 101 -13.11 -1.44 -3.04
C ILE A 101 -12.64 -1.25 -4.48
N ALA A 102 -13.11 -0.18 -5.12
CA ALA A 102 -12.61 0.25 -6.42
C ALA A 102 -11.34 1.08 -6.21
N LEU A 103 -10.26 0.68 -6.87
CA LEU A 103 -9.00 1.42 -6.91
C LEU A 103 -8.78 1.99 -8.31
N ASP A 104 -8.58 3.31 -8.40
CA ASP A 104 -8.00 3.96 -9.56
C ASP A 104 -6.52 4.17 -9.27
N TYR A 105 -5.63 3.58 -10.07
CA TYR A 105 -4.21 3.55 -9.77
C TYR A 105 -3.32 4.01 -10.91
N ALA A 106 -2.14 4.52 -10.53
CA ALA A 106 -1.00 4.71 -11.41
C ALA A 106 0.26 4.19 -10.72
N LEU A 107 1.01 3.35 -11.41
CA LEU A 107 2.27 2.76 -10.97
C LEU A 107 3.34 3.06 -11.99
N TRP A 108 4.52 3.44 -11.51
CA TRP A 108 5.71 3.66 -12.33
C TRP A 108 6.93 3.03 -11.68
N LEU A 109 7.61 2.18 -12.43
CA LEU A 109 8.81 1.45 -12.07
C LEU A 109 9.91 1.82 -13.08
N PRO A 110 10.70 2.89 -12.83
CA PRO A 110 11.70 3.38 -13.78
C PRO A 110 12.71 2.31 -14.18
N ASP A 111 13.24 1.57 -13.21
CA ASP A 111 14.27 0.55 -13.40
C ASP A 111 13.82 -0.63 -14.32
N ARG A 112 12.51 -0.77 -14.50
CA ARG A 112 11.90 -1.81 -15.33
C ARG A 112 11.20 -1.25 -16.56
N ALA A 113 11.24 0.08 -16.75
CA ALA A 113 10.50 0.79 -17.79
C ALA A 113 8.99 0.48 -17.82
N VAL A 114 8.42 0.08 -16.66
CA VAL A 114 7.00 -0.25 -16.53
C VAL A 114 6.23 0.96 -16.04
N SER A 115 5.21 1.34 -16.80
CA SER A 115 4.21 2.34 -16.43
C SER A 115 2.83 1.74 -16.64
N ALA A 116 2.05 1.64 -15.57
CA ALA A 116 0.72 1.07 -15.61
C ALA A 116 -0.28 2.03 -14.96
N ARG A 117 -1.46 2.12 -15.57
CA ARG A 117 -2.61 2.86 -15.04
C ARG A 117 -3.86 2.04 -15.28
N GLY A 118 -4.79 2.10 -14.35
CA GLY A 118 -6.03 1.37 -14.53
C GLY A 118 -6.95 1.46 -13.34
N LYS A 119 -8.01 0.67 -13.44
CA LYS A 119 -8.96 0.46 -12.36
C LYS A 119 -8.98 -1.01 -12.02
N VAL A 120 -9.05 -1.30 -10.74
CA VAL A 120 -9.22 -2.66 -10.24
C VAL A 120 -10.28 -2.64 -9.15
N GLN A 121 -11.12 -3.67 -9.11
CA GLN A 121 -12.10 -3.88 -8.07
C GLN A 121 -11.64 -5.02 -7.20
N LEU A 122 -11.54 -4.78 -5.91
CA LEU A 122 -11.01 -5.74 -4.94
C LEU A 122 -12.07 -6.07 -3.90
N THR A 123 -12.22 -7.35 -3.60
CA THR A 123 -12.97 -7.79 -2.42
C THR A 123 -12.11 -7.53 -1.18
N PRO A 124 -12.63 -6.84 -0.15
CA PRO A 124 -11.87 -6.51 1.04
C PRO A 124 -11.21 -7.73 1.70
N GLY A 125 -9.91 -7.63 1.95
CA GLY A 125 -9.13 -8.70 2.58
C GLY A 125 -8.72 -9.85 1.66
N VAL A 126 -9.08 -9.81 0.38
CA VAL A 126 -8.71 -10.83 -0.62
C VAL A 126 -7.58 -10.31 -1.49
N GLU A 127 -6.51 -11.09 -1.61
CA GLU A 127 -5.39 -10.78 -2.52
C GLU A 127 -5.77 -11.10 -3.96
N GLN A 128 -5.41 -10.19 -4.87
CA GLN A 128 -5.63 -10.34 -6.31
C GLN A 128 -4.34 -10.03 -7.06
N ALA A 129 -3.85 -10.97 -7.87
CA ALA A 129 -2.67 -10.80 -8.70
C ALA A 129 -3.05 -10.32 -10.12
N ILE A 130 -2.31 -9.34 -10.63
CA ILE A 130 -2.51 -8.76 -11.97
C ILE A 130 -1.13 -8.64 -12.63
N ALA A 131 -1.01 -9.11 -13.86
CA ALA A 131 0.19 -8.93 -14.67
C ALA A 131 0.21 -7.50 -15.25
N LEU A 132 1.36 -6.84 -15.15
CA LEU A 132 1.62 -5.50 -15.66
C LEU A 132 2.80 -5.53 -16.65
N GLY A 133 2.83 -4.58 -17.59
CA GLY A 133 3.93 -4.44 -18.53
C GLY A 133 4.19 -5.72 -19.33
N ASP A 134 3.17 -6.25 -19.98
CA ASP A 134 3.23 -7.50 -20.77
C ASP A 134 3.76 -8.71 -19.97
N GLY A 135 3.44 -8.75 -18.68
CA GLY A 135 3.84 -9.83 -17.78
C GLY A 135 5.21 -9.66 -17.13
N GLN A 136 5.92 -8.57 -17.38
CA GLN A 136 7.22 -8.30 -16.76
C GLN A 136 7.14 -8.11 -15.24
N VAL A 137 5.98 -7.70 -14.74
CA VAL A 137 5.74 -7.48 -13.32
C VAL A 137 4.40 -8.10 -12.94
N ILE A 138 4.39 -8.85 -11.86
CA ILE A 138 3.17 -9.33 -11.20
C ILE A 138 2.91 -8.44 -10.00
N ALA A 139 1.76 -7.80 -10.00
CA ALA A 139 1.28 -6.94 -8.93
C ALA A 139 0.19 -7.66 -8.13
N THR A 140 0.45 -8.00 -6.88
CA THR A 140 -0.53 -8.57 -5.95
C THR A 140 -1.11 -7.46 -5.09
N TRP A 141 -2.41 -7.26 -5.22
CA TRP A 141 -3.17 -6.21 -4.57
C TRP A 141 -3.93 -6.76 -3.38
N LEU A 142 -3.96 -6.00 -2.30
CA LEU A 142 -4.80 -6.23 -1.15
C LEU A 142 -5.37 -4.88 -0.69
N ALA A 143 -6.68 -4.80 -0.51
CA ALA A 143 -7.31 -3.62 0.07
C ALA A 143 -8.29 -4.01 1.17
N MET A 144 -8.42 -3.16 2.19
CA MET A 144 -9.38 -3.34 3.27
C MET A 144 -9.73 -2.03 3.97
N PRO A 145 -10.96 -1.89 4.50
CA PRO A 145 -11.35 -0.72 5.26
C PRO A 145 -10.51 -0.56 6.53
N VAL A 146 -10.21 0.69 6.90
CA VAL A 146 -9.53 1.05 8.15
C VAL A 146 -10.38 2.09 8.89
N PRO A 147 -10.76 1.80 10.13
CA PRO A 147 -10.55 0.57 10.89
C PRO A 147 -11.52 -0.55 10.51
N SER A 148 -11.10 -1.79 10.66
CA SER A 148 -11.97 -2.96 10.53
C SER A 148 -11.35 -4.18 11.23
N ALA A 149 -12.16 -5.20 11.56
CA ALA A 149 -11.65 -6.44 12.14
C ALA A 149 -10.64 -7.16 11.21
N ALA A 150 -10.86 -7.09 9.89
CA ALA A 150 -9.92 -7.64 8.90
C ALA A 150 -8.56 -6.92 8.93
N PHE A 151 -8.57 -5.61 9.11
CA PHE A 151 -7.36 -4.81 9.26
C PHE A 151 -6.62 -5.13 10.54
N ASP A 152 -7.32 -5.26 11.67
CA ASP A 152 -6.73 -5.59 12.96
C ASP A 152 -6.08 -6.99 12.91
N ALA A 153 -6.78 -8.00 12.36
CA ALA A 153 -6.24 -9.34 12.16
C ALA A 153 -5.02 -9.36 11.22
N TRP A 154 -5.05 -8.56 10.16
CA TRP A 154 -3.91 -8.41 9.26
C TRP A 154 -2.69 -7.80 9.95
N LEU A 155 -2.88 -6.78 10.79
CA LEU A 155 -1.79 -6.18 11.59
C LEU A 155 -1.16 -7.20 12.54
N GLU A 156 -1.98 -7.97 13.27
CA GLU A 156 -1.51 -9.04 14.16
C GLU A 156 -0.67 -10.07 13.39
N ALA A 157 -1.15 -10.48 12.21
CA ALA A 157 -0.41 -11.41 11.35
C ALA A 157 0.94 -10.83 10.86
N GLN A 158 1.01 -9.51 10.55
CA GLN A 158 2.26 -8.87 10.18
C GLN A 158 3.25 -8.79 11.37
N GLU A 159 2.74 -8.48 12.56
CA GLU A 159 3.56 -8.47 13.78
C GLU A 159 4.12 -9.86 14.11
N ALA A 160 3.29 -10.91 13.99
CA ALA A 160 3.72 -12.30 14.20
C ALA A 160 4.82 -12.72 13.21
N ARG A 161 4.69 -12.35 11.92
CA ARG A 161 5.72 -12.62 10.90
C ARG A 161 7.05 -11.92 11.19
N ARG A 162 6.98 -10.72 11.78
CA ARG A 162 8.19 -9.96 12.15
C ARG A 162 8.93 -10.55 13.34
N THR A 163 8.18 -11.07 14.32
CA THR A 163 8.74 -11.65 15.55
C THR A 163 9.14 -13.11 15.39
N ALA A 164 8.73 -13.78 14.31
CA ALA A 164 9.14 -15.15 14.03
C ALA A 164 10.67 -15.23 13.84
N PRO A 165 11.37 -16.15 14.54
CA PRO A 165 12.80 -16.32 14.37
C PRO A 165 13.08 -16.69 12.91
N LYS A 166 14.07 -16.03 12.30
CA LYS A 166 14.56 -16.42 10.97
C LYS A 166 15.08 -17.85 11.08
N ALA A 167 14.45 -18.78 10.36
CA ALA A 167 15.01 -20.11 10.19
C ALA A 167 16.39 -19.95 9.53
N THR A 168 17.41 -20.44 10.23
CA THR A 168 18.82 -20.44 9.82
C THR A 168 19.05 -21.55 8.81
#